data_43e87a9c8f84ad862886f0e0c85c0e99
#
_entry.id   43e87a9c8f84ad862886f0e0c85c0e99
#
_cell.length_a   1.000
_cell.length_b   1.000
_cell.length_c   1.000
_cell.angle_alpha   90.00
_cell.angle_beta   90.00
_cell.angle_gamma   90.00
#
_symmetry.space_group_name_H-M   'P 1'
#
loop_
_entity.id
_entity.type
_entity.pdbx_description
1 polymer ?
#
loop_
_entity_poly.entity_id
_entity_poly.type
_entity_poly.pdbx_seq_one_letter_code
_entity_poly.pdbx_strand_id
1 'polypeptide(L)'
;MDGGDISLEIDLDQGARISSLNFRGIECVLPFRGQNLTWGWYAMAPWAGRIRDGLIKDPVGETFQLPTNWAPPHAIHGFTLTHSWEEIGSGHFGIDFPAPYQGARLEQRLEILDNALRWSLEYESGGCDLPFWIGLHPWFPRELSIGSSAEIDFHPTKMFERGSDHLPTGNLIEPTRGPWDDAFTGVRGVPKISWEDALQISIECDAPYWVIYDQDSEGICIEPQTAPPDAANLGINGESYLEALFVFEEI
;
A
#
# COMPACT_ATOMS: atom_id res chain seq x y z
N MET A 1 -13.37 -0.23 15.18
CA MET A 1 -12.48 -0.86 16.20
C MET A 1 -11.94 0.23 17.09
N ASP A 2 -11.92 0.04 18.39
CA ASP A 2 -11.44 1.04 19.36
C ASP A 2 -10.48 0.39 20.35
N GLY A 3 -9.36 1.06 20.65
CA GLY A 3 -8.37 0.63 21.62
C GLY A 3 -7.43 1.76 22.01
N GLY A 4 -7.36 2.09 23.31
CA GLY A 4 -6.47 3.15 23.81
C GLY A 4 -6.78 4.51 23.17
N ASP A 5 -5.75 5.10 22.55
CA ASP A 5 -5.80 6.40 21.90
C ASP A 5 -6.25 6.34 20.41
N ILE A 6 -6.44 5.13 19.88
CA ILE A 6 -6.76 4.89 18.47
C ILE A 6 -8.19 4.35 18.32
N SER A 7 -8.94 4.93 17.38
CA SER A 7 -10.17 4.34 16.84
C SER A 7 -10.11 4.29 15.32
N LEU A 8 -10.65 3.22 14.71
CA LEU A 8 -10.70 3.09 13.25
C LEU A 8 -12.03 2.50 12.76
N GLU A 9 -12.40 2.93 11.54
CA GLU A 9 -13.53 2.42 10.79
C GLU A 9 -13.04 1.66 9.56
N ILE A 10 -13.69 0.51 9.28
CA ILE A 10 -13.36 -0.35 8.15
C ILE A 10 -14.55 -0.40 7.20
N ASP A 11 -14.30 -0.15 5.91
CA ASP A 11 -15.29 -0.29 4.84
C ASP A 11 -15.06 -1.62 4.11
N LEU A 12 -15.84 -2.64 4.47
CA LEU A 12 -15.73 -3.99 3.91
C LEU A 12 -16.12 -4.03 2.43
N ASP A 13 -17.04 -3.18 2.00
CA ASP A 13 -17.51 -3.15 0.60
C ASP A 13 -16.55 -2.42 -0.33
N GLN A 14 -15.61 -1.66 0.23
CA GLN A 14 -14.60 -0.91 -0.51
C GLN A 14 -13.17 -1.43 -0.21
N GLY A 15 -12.98 -2.75 -0.15
CA GLY A 15 -11.65 -3.34 -0.02
C GLY A 15 -11.18 -3.56 1.41
N ALA A 16 -12.07 -3.75 2.38
CA ALA A 16 -11.76 -3.77 3.81
C ALA A 16 -10.77 -2.65 4.21
N ARG A 17 -11.00 -1.50 3.60
CA ARG A 17 -10.20 -0.29 3.69
C ARG A 17 -10.39 0.35 5.07
N ILE A 18 -9.32 0.82 5.68
CA ILE A 18 -9.43 1.74 6.81
C ILE A 18 -9.93 3.07 6.22
N SER A 19 -11.20 3.37 6.45
CA SER A 19 -11.87 4.58 5.94
C SER A 19 -11.71 5.79 6.84
N SER A 20 -11.41 5.56 8.13
CA SER A 20 -11.07 6.55 9.14
C SER A 20 -10.13 5.93 10.17
N LEU A 21 -9.13 6.67 10.61
CA LEU A 21 -8.27 6.34 11.75
C LEU A 21 -8.04 7.63 12.55
N ASN A 22 -8.58 7.64 13.75
CA ASN A 22 -8.43 8.75 14.68
C ASN A 22 -7.39 8.39 15.75
N PHE A 23 -6.41 9.25 15.92
CA PHE A 23 -5.50 9.23 17.05
C PHE A 23 -5.76 10.46 17.92
N ARG A 24 -6.28 10.24 19.14
CA ARG A 24 -6.65 11.31 20.10
C ARG A 24 -7.51 12.42 19.51
N GLY A 25 -8.42 12.07 18.61
CA GLY A 25 -9.32 13.02 17.93
C GLY A 25 -8.76 13.66 16.66
N ILE A 26 -7.55 13.31 16.24
CA ILE A 26 -6.95 13.76 14.98
C ILE A 26 -7.19 12.69 13.92
N GLU A 27 -7.87 13.02 12.81
CA GLU A 27 -8.06 12.12 11.67
C GLU A 27 -6.76 12.01 10.86
N CYS A 28 -6.25 10.78 10.71
CA CYS A 28 -4.99 10.48 10.04
C CYS A 28 -5.15 9.88 8.65
N VAL A 29 -6.38 9.64 8.21
CA VAL A 29 -6.69 9.03 6.91
C VAL A 29 -7.27 10.06 5.96
N LEU A 30 -6.79 10.08 4.73
CA LEU A 30 -7.35 10.93 3.69
C LEU A 30 -8.76 10.43 3.33
N PRO A 31 -9.83 11.24 3.46
CA PRO A 31 -11.20 10.82 3.23
C PRO A 31 -11.52 10.64 1.75
N PHE A 32 -12.64 9.95 1.45
CA PHE A 32 -13.11 9.76 0.08
C PHE A 32 -13.35 11.07 -0.65
N ARG A 33 -12.77 11.22 -1.85
CA ARG A 33 -12.83 12.42 -2.70
C ARG A 33 -13.41 12.14 -4.09
N GLY A 34 -14.22 11.08 -4.22
CA GLY A 34 -14.88 10.73 -5.48
C GLY A 34 -14.10 9.77 -6.38
N GLN A 35 -12.91 9.31 -5.96
CA GLN A 35 -12.08 8.36 -6.69
C GLN A 35 -11.59 7.23 -5.77
N ASN A 36 -11.71 5.98 -6.21
CA ASN A 36 -11.39 4.83 -5.36
C ASN A 36 -9.88 4.63 -5.10
N LEU A 37 -9.01 5.15 -5.94
CA LEU A 37 -7.56 5.02 -5.77
C LEU A 37 -6.96 5.99 -4.74
N THR A 38 -7.63 7.10 -4.42
CA THR A 38 -7.01 8.25 -3.75
C THR A 38 -7.59 8.57 -2.39
N TRP A 39 -7.88 7.55 -1.58
CA TRP A 39 -8.41 7.74 -0.23
C TRP A 39 -8.28 6.49 0.63
N GLY A 40 -8.37 6.64 1.94
CA GLY A 40 -8.32 5.53 2.88
C GLY A 40 -6.96 4.84 2.92
N TRP A 41 -6.83 3.84 3.77
CA TRP A 41 -5.68 2.95 3.76
C TRP A 41 -6.13 1.58 3.30
N TYR A 42 -5.52 1.02 2.26
CA TYR A 42 -5.96 -0.24 1.67
C TYR A 42 -4.81 -1.20 1.35
N ALA A 43 -5.13 -2.49 1.35
CA ALA A 43 -4.22 -3.54 0.91
C ALA A 43 -4.17 -3.61 -0.62
N MET A 44 -3.00 -3.90 -1.17
CA MET A 44 -2.78 -4.15 -2.60
C MET A 44 -2.39 -5.60 -2.82
N ALA A 45 -3.23 -6.36 -3.52
CA ALA A 45 -2.96 -7.75 -3.89
C ALA A 45 -3.89 -8.19 -5.04
N PRO A 46 -3.51 -9.21 -5.84
CA PRO A 46 -2.25 -9.97 -5.81
C PRO A 46 -1.06 -9.24 -6.43
N TRP A 47 -1.20 -7.96 -6.78
CA TRP A 47 -0.06 -7.10 -7.15
C TRP A 47 -0.22 -5.70 -6.56
N ALA A 48 0.91 -5.12 -6.12
CA ALA A 48 1.03 -3.74 -5.69
C ALA A 48 1.60 -2.88 -6.83
N GLY A 49 1.13 -1.64 -6.97
CA GLY A 49 1.53 -0.78 -8.08
C GLY A 49 0.95 -1.22 -9.43
N ARG A 50 1.61 -0.82 -10.51
CA ARG A 50 1.16 -1.07 -11.89
C ARG A 50 1.78 -2.32 -12.48
N ILE A 51 1.07 -2.97 -13.42
CA ILE A 51 1.60 -4.00 -14.34
C ILE A 51 1.47 -3.50 -15.78
N ARG A 52 2.56 -3.55 -16.53
CA ARG A 52 2.67 -3.12 -17.93
C ARG A 52 1.58 -3.74 -18.80
N ASP A 53 0.80 -2.89 -19.47
CA ASP A 53 -0.29 -3.26 -20.38
C ASP A 53 -1.34 -4.22 -19.75
N GLY A 54 -1.30 -4.38 -18.43
CA GLY A 54 -2.12 -5.36 -17.72
C GLY A 54 -1.80 -6.81 -18.09
N LEU A 55 -0.60 -7.10 -18.59
CA LEU A 55 -0.22 -8.44 -19.03
C LEU A 55 0.65 -9.12 -17.97
N ILE A 56 0.24 -10.32 -17.55
CA ILE A 56 1.01 -11.17 -16.66
C ILE A 56 1.17 -12.56 -17.26
N LYS A 57 2.30 -13.22 -16.97
CA LYS A 57 2.61 -14.57 -17.44
C LYS A 57 2.75 -15.53 -16.28
N ASP A 58 2.24 -16.74 -16.49
CA ASP A 58 2.53 -17.86 -15.61
C ASP A 58 3.93 -18.45 -15.86
N PRO A 59 4.40 -19.41 -15.04
CA PRO A 59 5.71 -20.04 -15.20
C PRO A 59 5.89 -20.83 -16.50
N VAL A 60 4.79 -21.25 -17.17
CA VAL A 60 4.87 -21.97 -18.46
C VAL A 60 4.75 -21.02 -19.66
N GLY A 61 4.57 -19.71 -19.41
CA GLY A 61 4.58 -18.66 -20.42
C GLY A 61 3.21 -18.34 -21.01
N GLU A 62 2.12 -18.86 -20.45
CA GLU A 62 0.77 -18.44 -20.80
C GLU A 62 0.53 -17.00 -20.31
N THR A 63 -0.07 -16.18 -21.15
CA THR A 63 -0.29 -14.75 -20.87
C THR A 63 -1.75 -14.50 -20.53
N PHE A 64 -1.97 -13.77 -19.44
CA PHE A 64 -3.30 -13.37 -18.96
C PHE A 64 -3.44 -11.85 -18.98
N GLN A 65 -4.63 -11.40 -19.38
CA GLN A 65 -5.02 -9.99 -19.35
C GLN A 65 -5.68 -9.66 -18.01
N LEU A 66 -5.10 -8.72 -17.29
CA LEU A 66 -5.63 -8.16 -16.05
C LEU A 66 -6.49 -6.91 -16.34
N PRO A 67 -7.42 -6.54 -15.45
CA PRO A 67 -8.23 -5.34 -15.59
C PRO A 67 -7.36 -4.07 -15.61
N THR A 68 -7.62 -3.18 -16.58
CA THR A 68 -6.89 -1.90 -16.74
C THR A 68 -7.76 -0.67 -16.48
N ASN A 69 -8.90 -0.84 -15.80
CA ASN A 69 -9.96 0.16 -15.67
C ASN A 69 -9.51 1.46 -14.97
N TRP A 70 -8.53 1.34 -14.05
CA TRP A 70 -8.14 2.45 -13.17
C TRP A 70 -6.91 3.21 -13.66
N ALA A 71 -6.03 2.57 -14.45
CA ALA A 71 -4.78 3.18 -14.92
C ALA A 71 -4.41 2.73 -16.33
N PRO A 72 -5.32 2.82 -17.35
CA PRO A 72 -5.04 2.32 -18.69
C PRO A 72 -3.80 3.00 -19.29
N PRO A 73 -2.95 2.24 -20.02
CA PRO A 73 -3.14 0.84 -20.42
C PRO A 73 -2.72 -0.20 -19.37
N HIS A 74 -2.29 0.21 -18.19
CA HIS A 74 -1.75 -0.66 -17.14
C HIS A 74 -2.84 -1.17 -16.20
N ALA A 75 -2.64 -2.37 -15.64
CA ALA A 75 -3.37 -2.80 -14.45
C ALA A 75 -2.76 -2.15 -13.20
N ILE A 76 -3.54 -1.92 -12.14
CA ILE A 76 -3.05 -1.28 -10.91
C ILE A 76 -3.71 -1.88 -9.66
N HIS A 77 -2.90 -2.11 -8.62
CA HIS A 77 -3.27 -2.44 -7.23
C HIS A 77 -4.16 -3.67 -7.01
N GLY A 78 -4.18 -4.61 -7.95
CA GLY A 78 -4.87 -5.88 -7.76
C GLY A 78 -6.39 -5.78 -7.77
N PHE A 79 -7.01 -6.67 -6.99
CA PHE A 79 -8.46 -6.77 -6.85
C PHE A 79 -8.97 -6.26 -5.50
N THR A 80 -8.08 -6.06 -4.54
CA THR A 80 -8.41 -5.83 -3.13
C THR A 80 -9.18 -4.56 -2.87
N LEU A 81 -8.88 -3.49 -3.62
CA LEU A 81 -9.35 -2.13 -3.28
C LEU A 81 -10.83 -1.85 -3.59
N THR A 82 -11.50 -2.69 -4.38
CA THR A 82 -12.89 -2.44 -4.84
C THR A 82 -13.81 -3.64 -4.67
N HIS A 83 -13.29 -4.77 -4.22
CA HIS A 83 -14.11 -5.94 -3.93
C HIS A 83 -14.50 -5.95 -2.45
N SER A 84 -15.69 -6.49 -2.16
CA SER A 84 -16.12 -6.72 -0.78
C SER A 84 -15.30 -7.83 -0.15
N TRP A 85 -14.95 -7.64 1.11
CA TRP A 85 -14.24 -8.63 1.93
C TRP A 85 -15.17 -9.22 2.96
N GLU A 86 -14.88 -10.43 3.42
CA GLU A 86 -15.55 -11.04 4.55
C GLU A 86 -14.83 -10.73 5.87
N GLU A 87 -15.57 -10.49 6.92
CA GLU A 87 -15.04 -10.46 8.28
C GLU A 87 -14.94 -11.91 8.81
N ILE A 88 -13.72 -12.35 9.09
CA ILE A 88 -13.42 -13.69 9.61
C ILE A 88 -13.40 -13.67 11.14
N GLY A 89 -13.04 -12.56 11.71
CA GLY A 89 -12.94 -12.34 13.15
C GLY A 89 -12.68 -10.88 13.47
N SER A 90 -12.61 -10.54 14.75
CA SER A 90 -12.34 -9.16 15.16
C SER A 90 -11.01 -8.65 14.58
N GLY A 91 -11.06 -7.63 13.73
CA GLY A 91 -9.88 -7.09 13.04
C GLY A 91 -9.24 -8.03 12.03
N HIS A 92 -9.95 -9.08 11.60
CA HIS A 92 -9.47 -10.09 10.68
C HIS A 92 -10.44 -10.24 9.52
N PHE A 93 -9.95 -9.99 8.30
CA PHE A 93 -10.72 -9.91 7.07
C PHE A 93 -10.06 -10.74 5.97
N GLY A 94 -10.85 -11.27 5.03
CA GLY A 94 -10.35 -12.08 3.94
C GLY A 94 -11.07 -11.83 2.61
N ILE A 95 -10.37 -12.13 1.52
CA ILE A 95 -10.89 -12.05 0.15
C ILE A 95 -10.33 -13.19 -0.70
N ASP A 96 -11.22 -13.88 -1.42
CA ASP A 96 -10.85 -14.81 -2.48
C ASP A 96 -10.74 -14.06 -3.81
N PHE A 97 -9.70 -14.36 -4.61
CA PHE A 97 -9.48 -13.64 -5.85
C PHE A 97 -10.25 -14.24 -7.03
N PRO A 98 -10.74 -13.38 -7.95
CA PRO A 98 -11.32 -13.81 -9.21
C PRO A 98 -10.23 -14.31 -10.18
N ALA A 99 -10.67 -14.93 -11.30
CA ALA A 99 -9.75 -15.25 -12.39
C ALA A 99 -8.96 -14.00 -12.86
N PRO A 100 -7.67 -14.18 -13.22
CA PRO A 100 -6.95 -15.44 -13.38
C PRO A 100 -6.29 -15.98 -12.07
N TYR A 101 -6.47 -15.30 -10.93
CA TYR A 101 -5.95 -15.70 -9.62
C TYR A 101 -6.91 -16.60 -8.82
N GLN A 102 -7.84 -17.26 -9.50
CA GLN A 102 -8.83 -18.11 -8.85
C GLN A 102 -8.17 -19.19 -7.97
N GLY A 103 -8.64 -19.30 -6.73
CA GLY A 103 -8.11 -20.20 -5.71
C GLY A 103 -7.14 -19.52 -4.74
N ALA A 104 -6.53 -18.40 -5.15
CA ALA A 104 -5.71 -17.61 -4.24
C ALA A 104 -6.59 -16.73 -3.34
N ARG A 105 -6.05 -16.41 -2.15
CA ARG A 105 -6.72 -15.65 -1.09
C ARG A 105 -5.75 -14.67 -0.45
N LEU A 106 -6.26 -13.54 0.02
CA LEU A 106 -5.55 -12.64 0.92
C LEU A 106 -6.31 -12.54 2.25
N GLU A 107 -5.57 -12.58 3.35
CA GLU A 107 -6.06 -12.21 4.66
C GLU A 107 -5.37 -10.94 5.15
N GLN A 108 -6.14 -10.09 5.82
CA GLN A 108 -5.69 -8.86 6.45
C GLN A 108 -6.02 -8.91 7.93
N ARG A 109 -5.04 -8.52 8.77
CA ARG A 109 -5.26 -8.37 10.22
C ARG A 109 -4.88 -6.98 10.67
N LEU A 110 -5.74 -6.40 11.49
CA LEU A 110 -5.57 -5.11 12.13
C LEU A 110 -5.64 -5.29 13.66
N GLU A 111 -4.59 -4.87 14.34
CA GLU A 111 -4.51 -4.93 15.80
C GLU A 111 -4.12 -3.56 16.36
N ILE A 112 -4.99 -2.99 17.20
CA ILE A 112 -4.70 -1.74 17.89
C ILE A 112 -3.90 -2.06 19.16
N LEU A 113 -2.77 -1.38 19.31
CA LEU A 113 -1.86 -1.46 20.45
C LEU A 113 -1.71 -0.05 21.00
N ASP A 114 -1.98 0.22 22.24
CA ASP A 114 -1.89 1.55 22.90
C ASP A 114 -1.89 2.75 21.93
N ASN A 115 -0.69 3.16 21.45
CA ASN A 115 -0.48 4.23 20.48
C ASN A 115 0.00 3.71 19.11
N ALA A 116 -0.29 2.47 18.75
CA ALA A 116 0.14 1.89 17.48
C ALA A 116 -0.96 1.03 16.81
N LEU A 117 -0.91 0.96 15.49
CA LEU A 117 -1.67 0.01 14.68
C LEU A 117 -0.71 -0.97 14.03
N ARG A 118 -0.86 -2.26 14.32
CA ARG A 118 -0.25 -3.34 13.54
C ARG A 118 -1.18 -3.71 12.40
N TRP A 119 -0.62 -3.72 11.19
CA TRP A 119 -1.33 -4.10 9.98
C TRP A 119 -0.55 -5.16 9.24
N SER A 120 -1.11 -6.37 9.10
CA SER A 120 -0.47 -7.46 8.39
C SER A 120 -1.33 -8.01 7.27
N LEU A 121 -0.67 -8.50 6.22
CA LEU A 121 -1.23 -9.19 5.07
C LEU A 121 -0.60 -10.57 4.94
N GLU A 122 -1.42 -11.58 4.64
CA GLU A 122 -0.98 -12.94 4.35
C GLU A 122 -1.66 -13.42 3.05
N TYR A 123 -0.84 -13.76 2.06
CA TYR A 123 -1.29 -14.26 0.76
C TYR A 123 -1.13 -15.77 0.69
N GLU A 124 -2.19 -16.45 0.32
CA GLU A 124 -2.22 -17.89 0.04
C GLU A 124 -2.48 -18.09 -1.46
N SER A 125 -1.59 -18.84 -2.14
CA SER A 125 -1.75 -19.08 -3.59
C SER A 125 -2.90 -20.01 -3.94
N GLY A 126 -3.27 -20.93 -3.03
CA GLY A 126 -4.33 -21.92 -3.26
C GLY A 126 -4.12 -22.78 -4.50
N GLY A 127 -2.86 -22.90 -4.98
CA GLY A 127 -2.51 -23.61 -6.21
C GLY A 127 -2.50 -22.73 -7.47
N CYS A 128 -2.68 -21.42 -7.34
CA CYS A 128 -2.44 -20.45 -8.42
C CYS A 128 -0.94 -20.21 -8.57
N ASP A 129 -0.38 -20.42 -9.76
CA ASP A 129 1.05 -20.28 -10.05
C ASP A 129 1.43 -18.91 -10.63
N LEU A 130 0.47 -17.97 -10.74
CA LEU A 130 0.77 -16.63 -11.23
C LEU A 130 1.66 -15.86 -10.26
N PRO A 131 2.57 -15.02 -10.77
CA PRO A 131 3.38 -14.14 -9.95
C PRO A 131 2.49 -13.25 -9.07
N PHE A 132 2.91 -13.02 -7.82
CA PHE A 132 2.22 -12.14 -6.90
C PHE A 132 3.20 -11.31 -6.08
N TRP A 133 2.75 -10.16 -5.62
CA TRP A 133 3.40 -9.32 -4.60
C TRP A 133 2.36 -8.42 -3.94
N ILE A 134 2.52 -8.19 -2.67
CA ILE A 134 1.55 -7.48 -1.86
C ILE A 134 2.13 -6.19 -1.30
N GLY A 135 1.26 -5.26 -0.94
CA GLY A 135 1.65 -3.98 -0.37
C GLY A 135 0.54 -3.32 0.44
N LEU A 136 0.93 -2.35 1.24
CA LEU A 136 0.04 -1.46 1.97
C LEU A 136 0.03 -0.09 1.28
N HIS A 137 -1.15 0.52 1.16
CA HIS A 137 -1.32 1.82 0.52
C HIS A 137 -2.03 2.81 1.46
N PRO A 138 -1.32 3.33 2.45
CA PRO A 138 -1.87 4.34 3.35
C PRO A 138 -1.87 5.71 2.68
N TRP A 139 -3.06 6.33 2.57
CA TRP A 139 -3.21 7.72 2.18
C TRP A 139 -3.27 8.61 3.41
N PHE A 140 -2.23 9.41 3.63
CA PHE A 140 -2.15 10.40 4.69
C PHE A 140 -2.60 11.77 4.17
N PRO A 141 -3.38 12.56 4.95
CA PRO A 141 -3.67 13.96 4.60
C PRO A 141 -2.37 14.80 4.58
N ARG A 142 -2.25 15.74 3.65
CA ARG A 142 -1.17 16.74 3.72
C ARG A 142 -1.35 17.71 4.88
N GLU A 143 -2.59 18.03 5.21
CA GLU A 143 -2.97 18.91 6.29
C GLU A 143 -3.84 18.15 7.29
N LEU A 144 -3.49 18.19 8.56
CA LEU A 144 -4.36 17.75 9.63
C LEU A 144 -5.24 18.93 10.11
N SER A 145 -6.11 18.67 11.06
CA SER A 145 -6.93 19.72 11.70
C SER A 145 -6.08 20.71 12.52
N ILE A 146 -4.87 20.33 12.88
CA ILE A 146 -3.86 21.10 13.62
C ILE A 146 -2.47 20.83 13.06
N GLY A 147 -1.49 21.68 13.39
CA GLY A 147 -0.11 21.54 12.99
C GLY A 147 0.22 22.12 11.62
N SER A 148 1.42 21.86 11.14
CA SER A 148 1.92 22.26 9.83
C SER A 148 1.52 21.26 8.73
N SER A 149 1.84 21.55 7.48
CA SER A 149 1.81 20.58 6.37
C SER A 149 2.71 19.38 6.64
N ALA A 150 2.32 18.22 6.12
CA ALA A 150 3.06 16.98 6.25
C ALA A 150 4.47 17.04 5.67
N GLU A 151 5.45 16.54 6.40
CA GLU A 151 6.82 16.31 5.96
C GLU A 151 7.15 14.81 6.01
N ILE A 152 7.90 14.33 5.01
CA ILE A 152 8.34 12.93 4.92
C ILE A 152 9.81 12.83 5.33
N ASP A 153 10.11 11.97 6.31
CA ASP A 153 11.45 11.54 6.65
C ASP A 153 11.69 10.13 6.09
N PHE A 154 12.37 10.05 4.92
CA PHE A 154 12.54 8.82 4.15
C PHE A 154 13.92 8.77 3.50
N HIS A 155 14.73 7.75 3.81
CA HIS A 155 16.13 7.64 3.42
C HIS A 155 16.43 6.38 2.60
N PRO A 156 16.00 6.30 1.33
CA PRO A 156 16.33 5.17 0.46
C PRO A 156 17.79 5.24 -0.01
N THR A 157 18.39 4.09 -0.29
CA THR A 157 19.72 4.02 -0.89
C THR A 157 19.68 3.94 -2.40
N LYS A 158 18.58 3.44 -2.97
CA LYS A 158 18.36 3.33 -4.42
C LYS A 158 16.90 3.63 -4.77
N MET A 159 16.72 4.13 -5.97
CA MET A 159 15.43 4.37 -6.62
C MET A 159 15.39 3.61 -7.95
N PHE A 160 14.25 3.06 -8.30
CA PHE A 160 14.07 2.53 -9.65
C PHE A 160 13.95 3.67 -10.65
N GLU A 161 14.72 3.60 -11.73
CA GLU A 161 14.55 4.54 -12.84
C GLU A 161 13.16 4.36 -13.43
N ARG A 162 12.40 5.46 -13.52
CA ARG A 162 11.05 5.47 -14.07
C ARG A 162 11.08 5.75 -15.57
N GLY A 163 10.49 4.86 -16.36
CA GLY A 163 10.30 5.02 -17.79
C GLY A 163 9.26 6.09 -18.14
N SER A 164 9.15 6.42 -19.43
CA SER A 164 8.14 7.36 -19.93
C SER A 164 6.69 6.86 -19.80
N ASP A 165 6.51 5.58 -19.51
CA ASP A 165 5.24 4.90 -19.24
C ASP A 165 4.91 4.84 -17.75
N HIS A 166 5.65 5.55 -16.92
CA HIS A 166 5.52 5.58 -15.45
C HIS A 166 5.78 4.25 -14.74
N LEU A 167 6.47 3.31 -15.41
CA LEU A 167 6.88 2.03 -14.83
C LEU A 167 8.38 1.97 -14.61
N PRO A 168 8.85 1.16 -13.64
CA PRO A 168 10.26 0.89 -13.48
C PRO A 168 10.90 0.30 -14.75
N THR A 169 12.08 0.80 -15.13
CA THR A 169 12.87 0.24 -16.25
C THR A 169 13.65 -1.01 -15.85
N GLY A 170 13.74 -1.29 -14.55
CA GLY A 170 14.61 -2.32 -13.97
C GLY A 170 15.99 -1.79 -13.55
N ASN A 171 16.39 -0.59 -13.97
CA ASN A 171 17.63 0.03 -13.52
C ASN A 171 17.45 0.67 -12.14
N LEU A 172 18.49 0.56 -11.31
CA LEU A 172 18.57 1.26 -10.03
C LEU A 172 19.49 2.47 -10.14
N ILE A 173 18.99 3.63 -9.75
CA ILE A 173 19.70 4.91 -9.75
C ILE A 173 19.82 5.48 -8.34
N GLU A 174 20.61 6.53 -8.18
CA GLU A 174 20.61 7.31 -6.94
C GLU A 174 19.27 8.03 -6.76
N PRO A 175 18.72 8.07 -5.54
CA PRO A 175 17.44 8.72 -5.29
C PRO A 175 17.49 10.21 -5.68
N THR A 176 16.47 10.65 -6.41
CA THR A 176 16.28 12.07 -6.74
C THR A 176 15.52 12.78 -5.62
N ARG A 177 15.46 14.10 -5.69
CA ARG A 177 14.54 14.86 -4.82
C ARG A 177 13.11 14.72 -5.35
N GLY A 178 12.15 14.73 -4.44
CA GLY A 178 10.72 14.78 -4.78
C GLY A 178 10.32 16.01 -5.61
N PRO A 179 9.06 16.12 -6.04
CA PRO A 179 7.98 15.19 -5.68
C PRO A 179 8.10 13.84 -6.40
N TRP A 180 7.70 12.77 -5.71
CA TRP A 180 7.85 11.39 -6.17
C TRP A 180 6.51 10.76 -6.60
N ASP A 181 6.56 9.86 -7.56
CA ASP A 181 5.66 8.76 -7.88
C ASP A 181 6.58 7.59 -8.24
N ASP A 182 7.40 7.17 -7.28
CA ASP A 182 8.59 6.36 -7.55
C ASP A 182 8.77 5.23 -6.55
N ALA A 183 9.41 4.14 -7.02
CA ALA A 183 9.73 2.97 -6.22
C ALA A 183 11.20 3.01 -5.74
N PHE A 184 11.40 2.57 -4.50
CA PHE A 184 12.67 2.64 -3.79
C PHE A 184 13.04 1.30 -3.15
N THR A 185 14.33 1.13 -2.84
CA THR A 185 14.84 0.00 -2.07
C THR A 185 16.04 0.41 -1.20
N GLY A 186 16.37 -0.44 -0.22
CA GLY A 186 17.47 -0.21 0.70
C GLY A 186 17.23 1.00 1.61
N VAL A 187 16.03 1.11 2.14
CA VAL A 187 15.63 2.18 3.08
C VAL A 187 16.40 2.04 4.38
N ARG A 188 16.94 3.15 4.88
CA ARG A 188 17.68 3.24 6.14
C ARG A 188 16.85 3.96 7.19
N GLY A 189 16.87 3.44 8.40
CA GLY A 189 16.05 3.97 9.49
C GLY A 189 14.58 3.58 9.33
N VAL A 190 13.72 4.22 10.08
CA VAL A 190 12.27 4.01 10.05
C VAL A 190 11.63 5.16 9.30
N PRO A 191 10.91 4.92 8.18
CA PRO A 191 10.17 5.96 7.49
C PRO A 191 9.16 6.64 8.40
N LYS A 192 9.01 7.97 8.25
CA LYS A 192 8.10 8.77 9.05
C LYS A 192 7.38 9.79 8.21
N ILE A 193 6.20 10.14 8.66
CA ILE A 193 5.46 11.32 8.24
C ILE A 193 5.14 12.15 9.47
N SER A 194 5.34 13.45 9.43
CA SER A 194 5.13 14.34 10.56
C SER A 194 4.42 15.62 10.15
N TRP A 195 3.60 16.12 11.07
CA TRP A 195 2.94 17.42 11.02
C TRP A 195 3.42 18.17 12.28
N GLU A 196 4.35 19.11 12.11
CA GLU A 196 4.95 19.87 13.21
C GLU A 196 3.86 20.52 14.08
N ASP A 197 4.04 20.50 15.40
CA ASP A 197 3.07 20.92 16.42
C ASP A 197 1.76 20.08 16.46
N ALA A 198 1.77 18.85 15.94
CA ALA A 198 0.62 17.96 15.99
C ALA A 198 1.01 16.49 16.19
N LEU A 199 1.49 15.82 15.16
CA LEU A 199 1.61 14.37 15.12
C LEU A 199 2.79 13.90 14.27
N GLN A 200 3.45 12.82 14.71
CA GLN A 200 4.34 12.02 13.91
C GLN A 200 3.81 10.59 13.82
N ILE A 201 3.90 9.97 12.65
CA ILE A 201 3.63 8.54 12.44
C ILE A 201 4.90 7.89 11.90
N SER A 202 5.45 6.93 12.66
CA SER A 202 6.57 6.09 12.24
C SER A 202 6.03 4.79 11.64
N ILE A 203 6.65 4.28 10.55
CA ILE A 203 6.20 3.06 9.86
C ILE A 203 7.31 2.02 9.98
N GLU A 204 7.24 1.18 11.01
CA GLU A 204 8.18 0.08 11.23
C GLU A 204 7.78 -1.11 10.36
N CYS A 205 8.60 -1.43 9.35
CA CYS A 205 8.33 -2.51 8.40
C CYS A 205 9.63 -2.97 7.75
N ASP A 206 9.80 -4.29 7.62
CA ASP A 206 10.95 -4.91 6.94
C ASP A 206 10.75 -5.07 5.42
N ALA A 207 9.82 -4.32 4.84
CA ALA A 207 9.54 -4.35 3.41
C ALA A 207 10.79 -4.05 2.59
N PRO A 208 11.16 -4.90 1.60
CA PRO A 208 12.35 -4.68 0.77
C PRO A 208 12.17 -3.53 -0.24
N TYR A 209 10.93 -3.16 -0.53
CA TYR A 209 10.58 -2.11 -1.49
C TYR A 209 9.55 -1.16 -0.89
N TRP A 210 9.62 0.09 -1.34
CA TRP A 210 8.74 1.16 -0.91
C TRP A 210 8.34 2.00 -2.12
N VAL A 211 7.10 2.46 -2.16
CA VAL A 211 6.69 3.50 -3.09
C VAL A 211 6.32 4.74 -2.29
N ILE A 212 6.77 5.89 -2.78
CA ILE A 212 6.34 7.20 -2.26
C ILE A 212 5.56 7.88 -3.37
N TYR A 213 4.36 8.33 -3.03
CA TYR A 213 3.56 9.20 -3.87
C TYR A 213 3.25 10.50 -3.12
N ASP A 214 3.84 11.60 -3.56
CA ASP A 214 3.66 12.92 -2.95
C ASP A 214 3.30 14.02 -3.95
N GLN A 215 2.78 13.64 -5.12
CA GLN A 215 2.36 14.58 -6.18
C GLN A 215 0.91 15.06 -6.03
N ASP A 216 0.09 14.42 -5.19
CA ASP A 216 -1.28 14.86 -4.91
C ASP A 216 -1.26 16.08 -3.98
N SER A 217 -2.14 17.05 -4.22
CA SER A 217 -2.21 18.29 -3.45
C SER A 217 -2.79 18.14 -2.03
N GLU A 218 -3.52 17.06 -1.78
CA GLU A 218 -4.23 16.84 -0.52
C GLU A 218 -3.72 15.62 0.24
N GLY A 219 -2.99 14.70 -0.43
CA GLY A 219 -2.55 13.44 0.13
C GLY A 219 -1.12 13.04 -0.17
N ILE A 220 -0.60 12.14 0.65
CA ILE A 220 0.72 11.53 0.55
C ILE A 220 0.59 10.04 0.82
N CYS A 221 1.34 9.21 0.09
CA CYS A 221 1.45 7.77 0.36
C CYS A 221 2.89 7.37 0.65
N ILE A 222 3.06 6.51 1.64
CA ILE A 222 4.32 5.85 2.00
C ILE A 222 4.01 4.36 2.06
N GLU A 223 4.35 3.63 0.99
CA GLU A 223 3.81 2.31 0.70
C GLU A 223 4.87 1.21 0.85
N PRO A 224 4.89 0.44 1.94
CA PRO A 224 5.70 -0.76 2.01
C PRO A 224 5.13 -1.85 1.09
N GLN A 225 6.01 -2.51 0.32
CA GLN A 225 5.66 -3.54 -0.66
C GLN A 225 6.65 -4.69 -0.64
N THR A 226 6.19 -5.91 -0.96
CA THR A 226 7.06 -7.09 -1.04
C THR A 226 7.85 -7.19 -2.35
N ALA A 227 7.42 -6.47 -3.39
CA ALA A 227 8.18 -6.28 -4.63
C ALA A 227 7.79 -4.93 -5.29
N PRO A 228 8.61 -4.36 -6.20
CA PRO A 228 8.31 -3.09 -6.84
C PRO A 228 7.15 -3.22 -7.82
N PRO A 229 6.56 -2.09 -8.29
CA PRO A 229 5.63 -2.13 -9.43
C PRO A 229 6.25 -2.85 -10.63
N ASP A 230 5.43 -3.55 -11.40
CA ASP A 230 5.81 -4.35 -12.59
C ASP A 230 6.77 -5.51 -12.29
N ALA A 231 6.82 -5.98 -11.05
CA ALA A 231 7.78 -6.96 -10.55
C ALA A 231 7.87 -8.23 -11.41
N ALA A 232 6.74 -8.76 -11.87
CA ALA A 232 6.70 -9.95 -12.73
C ALA A 232 7.48 -9.74 -14.03
N ASN A 233 7.38 -8.57 -14.66
CA ASN A 233 8.12 -8.23 -15.88
C ASN A 233 9.61 -7.92 -15.60
N LEU A 234 9.95 -7.57 -14.37
CA LEU A 234 11.32 -7.37 -13.90
C LEU A 234 11.99 -8.66 -13.42
N GLY A 235 11.26 -9.77 -13.34
CA GLY A 235 11.74 -11.03 -12.80
C GLY A 235 11.97 -11.01 -11.29
N ILE A 236 11.25 -10.15 -10.57
CA ILE A 236 11.32 -10.03 -9.11
C ILE A 236 10.08 -10.71 -8.51
N ASN A 237 10.30 -11.55 -7.52
CA ASN A 237 9.23 -12.24 -6.81
C ASN A 237 8.85 -11.46 -5.54
N GLY A 238 7.56 -11.46 -5.21
CA GLY A 238 7.07 -10.96 -3.93
C GLY A 238 7.13 -12.02 -2.83
N GLU A 239 6.91 -11.57 -1.61
CA GLU A 239 6.74 -12.42 -0.44
C GLU A 239 5.25 -12.52 -0.08
N SER A 240 4.86 -13.64 0.53
CA SER A 240 3.46 -13.92 0.87
C SER A 240 3.01 -13.26 2.17
N TYR A 241 3.90 -12.65 2.91
CA TYR A 241 3.61 -11.96 4.16
C TYR A 241 4.20 -10.56 4.16
N LEU A 242 3.45 -9.62 4.71
CA LEU A 242 3.88 -8.25 4.95
C LEU A 242 3.25 -7.76 6.25
N GLU A 243 4.05 -7.18 7.13
CA GLU A 243 3.56 -6.54 8.36
C GLU A 243 4.20 -5.17 8.52
N ALA A 244 3.39 -4.20 8.93
CA ALA A 244 3.85 -2.88 9.33
C ALA A 244 3.23 -2.49 10.68
N LEU A 245 4.04 -1.84 11.52
CA LEU A 245 3.59 -1.20 12.74
C LEU A 245 3.62 0.32 12.53
N PHE A 246 2.45 0.94 12.58
CA PHE A 246 2.27 2.38 12.53
C PHE A 246 2.23 2.90 13.97
N VAL A 247 3.26 3.64 14.38
CA VAL A 247 3.39 4.19 15.74
C VAL A 247 3.08 5.68 15.72
N PHE A 248 2.13 6.12 16.53
CA PHE A 248 1.60 7.49 16.58
C PHE A 248 2.17 8.22 17.80
N GLU A 249 2.70 9.42 17.61
CA GLU A 249 3.29 10.25 18.66
C GLU A 249 2.88 11.71 18.47
N GLU A 250 2.38 12.36 19.52
CA GLU A 250 2.23 13.83 19.54
C GLU A 250 3.60 14.50 19.60
N ILE A 251 3.81 15.55 18.82
CA ILE A 251 5.07 16.29 18.74
C ILE A 251 4.84 17.81 18.81
#